data_ffbc726fe2d9260312839c4d51c90d2b
#
_entry.id   ffbc726fe2d9260312839c4d51c90d2b
#
_cell.length_a   1.000
_cell.length_b   1.000
_cell.length_c   1.000
_cell.angle_alpha   90.00
_cell.angle_beta   90.00
_cell.angle_gamma   90.00
#
_symmetry.space_group_name_H-M   'P 1'
#
loop_
_entity.id
_entity.type
_entity.pdbx_description
1 polymer ?
#
loop_
_entity_poly.entity_id
_entity_poly.type
_entity_poly.pdbx_seq_one_letter_code
_entity_poly.pdbx_strand_id
1 'polypeptide(L)'
;MQRAVYGALLTCRSPYIFLTNGGGKTEQERCIQLSKQLDIEVSPGQFICGHTPMKEMAAKYTTVLVVGGEGEKCRQVAEGYGFKDVVTPGDIIKDNPDTTPFRKLTDEEAKNSRERNFKETKIEAIFVFADSRDWAGDQQIILDLLMSKGGYLGTRSETFDEGPPVFFSHNDVVWSASHDLTRLGMGALRLSLEAMYKAVTGKELNTTAFGKPQIGTFQFATRLLQRWRKDTHGIDAPPETVYFVGDTPESDIRGTNEFNKQAENTWYSILVRTGVFQEGTTPKFPPKATVDNVLDAVMHGIEREQHRAFKEDLNITEEKLQGSAIADTPAGSGAQSRAESPSRANGVNGTA
;
A
#
# COMPACT_ATOMS: atom_id res chain seq x y z
N MET A 1 -2.49 24.99 -7.49
CA MET A 1 -1.83 24.05 -6.54
C MET A 1 -1.25 22.83 -7.25
N GLN A 2 -2.02 22.03 -7.98
CA GLN A 2 -1.56 20.79 -8.66
C GLN A 2 -0.37 21.02 -9.60
N ARG A 3 -0.43 22.01 -10.53
CA ARG A 3 0.70 22.35 -11.40
C ARG A 3 1.98 22.72 -10.64
N ALA A 4 1.87 23.32 -9.46
CA ALA A 4 3.03 23.68 -8.65
C ALA A 4 3.71 22.45 -8.01
N VAL A 5 2.93 21.45 -7.56
CA VAL A 5 3.46 20.17 -7.05
C VAL A 5 4.31 19.48 -8.10
N TYR A 6 3.74 19.35 -9.31
CA TYR A 6 4.43 18.68 -10.43
C TYR A 6 5.60 19.50 -10.96
N GLY A 7 5.47 20.82 -10.99
CA GLY A 7 6.59 21.70 -11.30
C GLY A 7 7.78 21.47 -10.37
N ALA A 8 7.53 21.36 -9.07
CA ALA A 8 8.58 21.07 -8.08
C ALA A 8 9.20 19.68 -8.29
N LEU A 9 8.39 18.63 -8.48
CA LEU A 9 8.89 17.27 -8.72
C LEU A 9 9.66 17.16 -10.05
N LEU A 10 9.19 17.78 -11.12
CA LEU A 10 9.86 17.79 -12.42
C LEU A 10 11.16 18.60 -12.40
N THR A 11 11.16 19.74 -11.70
CA THR A 11 12.35 20.58 -11.56
C THR A 11 13.45 19.87 -10.79
N CYS A 12 13.09 19.13 -9.74
CA CYS A 12 14.03 18.33 -8.94
C CYS A 12 14.33 16.96 -9.55
N ARG A 13 13.68 16.58 -10.68
CA ARG A 13 13.79 15.25 -11.29
C ARG A 13 13.57 14.10 -10.29
N SER A 14 12.72 14.32 -9.28
CA SER A 14 12.46 13.34 -8.24
C SER A 14 11.52 12.24 -8.78
N PRO A 15 11.92 10.97 -8.80
CA PRO A 15 11.05 9.87 -9.19
C PRO A 15 9.90 9.71 -8.20
N TYR A 16 8.69 9.48 -8.71
CA TYR A 16 7.51 9.26 -7.87
C TYR A 16 6.59 8.22 -8.47
N ILE A 17 5.77 7.61 -7.62
CA ILE A 17 4.70 6.70 -7.99
C ILE A 17 3.42 7.08 -7.26
N PHE A 18 2.30 6.60 -7.76
CA PHE A 18 0.99 6.72 -7.12
C PHE A 18 0.59 5.37 -6.50
N LEU A 19 0.18 5.41 -5.25
CA LEU A 19 -0.30 4.25 -4.51
C LEU A 19 -1.65 4.56 -3.88
N THR A 20 -2.72 3.91 -4.38
CA THR A 20 -4.07 4.07 -3.87
C THR A 20 -4.69 2.73 -3.48
N ASN A 21 -5.53 2.73 -2.43
CA ASN A 21 -6.38 1.60 -2.09
C ASN A 21 -7.61 1.49 -3.00
N GLY A 22 -7.97 2.56 -3.72
CA GLY A 22 -9.06 2.53 -4.67
C GLY A 22 -8.84 1.52 -5.80
N GLY A 23 -9.93 0.89 -6.24
CA GLY A 23 -9.90 -0.16 -7.27
C GLY A 23 -11.05 -0.05 -8.28
N GLY A 24 -11.32 -1.14 -8.99
CA GLY A 24 -12.46 -1.30 -9.89
C GLY A 24 -12.28 -0.77 -11.30
N LYS A 25 -11.10 -0.26 -11.65
CA LYS A 25 -10.71 0.15 -13.01
C LYS A 25 -9.30 -0.36 -13.27
N THR A 26 -8.95 -0.50 -14.54
CA THR A 26 -7.57 -0.81 -14.92
C THR A 26 -6.63 0.32 -14.54
N GLU A 27 -5.36 0.03 -14.34
CA GLU A 27 -4.32 1.03 -14.09
C GLU A 27 -4.27 2.05 -15.24
N GLN A 28 -4.45 1.60 -16.48
CA GLN A 28 -4.50 2.46 -17.65
C GLN A 28 -5.64 3.49 -17.59
N GLU A 29 -6.86 3.05 -17.26
CA GLU A 29 -8.01 3.96 -17.13
C GLU A 29 -7.81 4.96 -15.98
N ARG A 30 -7.23 4.53 -14.87
CA ARG A 30 -6.90 5.41 -13.74
C ARG A 30 -5.84 6.43 -14.11
N CYS A 31 -4.81 6.01 -14.84
CA CYS A 31 -3.77 6.92 -15.33
C CYS A 31 -4.33 7.98 -16.28
N ILE A 32 -5.24 7.61 -17.22
CA ILE A 32 -5.91 8.57 -18.10
C ILE A 32 -6.72 9.59 -17.28
N GLN A 33 -7.45 9.13 -16.25
CA GLN A 33 -8.22 10.04 -15.39
C GLN A 33 -7.30 10.99 -14.61
N LEU A 34 -6.24 10.47 -14.00
CA LEU A 34 -5.27 11.28 -13.26
C LEU A 34 -4.55 12.26 -14.17
N SER A 35 -4.16 11.84 -15.38
CA SER A 35 -3.51 12.71 -16.35
C SER A 35 -4.36 13.92 -16.67
N LYS A 36 -5.69 13.72 -16.85
CA LYS A 36 -6.65 14.82 -17.05
C LYS A 36 -6.80 15.71 -15.81
N GLN A 37 -6.88 15.11 -14.63
CA GLN A 37 -7.10 15.86 -13.38
C GLN A 37 -5.88 16.70 -13.00
N LEU A 38 -4.70 16.17 -13.26
CA LEU A 38 -3.43 16.75 -12.82
C LEU A 38 -2.75 17.58 -13.90
N ASP A 39 -3.24 17.51 -15.16
CA ASP A 39 -2.65 18.15 -16.35
C ASP A 39 -1.19 17.71 -16.57
N ILE A 40 -0.92 16.41 -16.38
CA ILE A 40 0.38 15.76 -16.60
C ILE A 40 0.18 14.38 -17.19
N GLU A 41 1.24 13.81 -17.77
CA GLU A 41 1.24 12.42 -18.19
C GLU A 41 1.51 11.50 -16.99
N VAL A 42 0.58 10.56 -16.69
CA VAL A 42 0.72 9.51 -15.69
C VAL A 42 0.76 8.16 -16.39
N SER A 43 1.81 7.40 -16.15
CA SER A 43 2.02 6.07 -16.75
C SER A 43 1.52 4.95 -15.84
N PRO A 44 0.96 3.85 -16.40
CA PRO A 44 0.66 2.64 -15.63
C PRO A 44 1.88 2.06 -14.89
N GLY A 45 3.09 2.29 -15.40
CA GLY A 45 4.34 1.87 -14.76
C GLY A 45 4.67 2.59 -13.44
N GLN A 46 3.94 3.67 -13.10
CA GLN A 46 4.09 4.42 -11.85
C GLN A 46 2.82 4.40 -10.98
N PHE A 47 1.87 3.49 -11.25
CA PHE A 47 0.57 3.50 -10.59
C PHE A 47 0.22 2.13 -9.98
N ILE A 48 -0.28 2.14 -8.74
CA ILE A 48 -0.72 0.96 -8.00
C ILE A 48 -2.15 1.19 -7.52
N CYS A 49 -3.09 0.35 -7.96
CA CYS A 49 -4.42 0.20 -7.38
C CYS A 49 -4.38 -0.82 -6.22
N GLY A 50 -5.39 -0.83 -5.37
CA GLY A 50 -5.52 -1.81 -4.29
C GLY A 50 -5.47 -3.27 -4.78
N HIS A 51 -6.07 -3.55 -5.93
CA HIS A 51 -6.09 -4.88 -6.54
C HIS A 51 -4.83 -5.23 -7.37
N THR A 52 -3.94 -4.26 -7.68
CA THR A 52 -2.76 -4.52 -8.53
C THR A 52 -1.88 -5.69 -8.04
N PRO A 53 -1.61 -5.86 -6.72
CA PRO A 53 -0.83 -7.02 -6.25
C PRO A 53 -1.52 -8.37 -6.48
N MET A 54 -2.85 -8.41 -6.63
CA MET A 54 -3.60 -9.65 -6.83
C MET A 54 -3.32 -10.31 -8.18
N LYS A 55 -2.77 -9.58 -9.15
CA LYS A 55 -2.37 -10.16 -10.44
C LYS A 55 -1.36 -11.31 -10.31
N GLU A 56 -0.54 -11.30 -9.26
CA GLU A 56 0.42 -12.38 -8.97
C GLU A 56 -0.30 -13.70 -8.62
N MET A 57 -1.60 -13.64 -8.29
CA MET A 57 -2.42 -14.81 -7.95
C MET A 57 -3.11 -15.47 -9.15
N ALA A 58 -3.08 -14.83 -10.33
CA ALA A 58 -3.73 -15.37 -11.54
C ALA A 58 -3.13 -16.72 -12.00
N ALA A 59 -1.88 -17.00 -11.66
CA ALA A 59 -1.26 -18.30 -11.93
C ALA A 59 -1.70 -19.40 -10.95
N LYS A 60 -2.26 -19.03 -9.78
CA LYS A 60 -2.61 -19.96 -8.71
C LYS A 60 -4.06 -20.45 -8.80
N TYR A 61 -4.97 -19.60 -9.27
CA TYR A 61 -6.41 -19.89 -9.31
C TYR A 61 -6.92 -19.78 -10.74
N THR A 62 -7.73 -20.74 -11.15
CA THR A 62 -8.31 -20.81 -12.50
C THR A 62 -9.69 -20.15 -12.53
N THR A 63 -10.64 -20.69 -11.78
CA THR A 63 -12.02 -20.19 -11.70
C THR A 63 -12.19 -19.37 -10.43
N VAL A 64 -12.47 -18.08 -10.57
CA VAL A 64 -12.54 -17.16 -9.45
C VAL A 64 -13.81 -16.33 -9.47
N LEU A 65 -14.37 -16.07 -8.28
CA LEU A 65 -15.41 -15.05 -8.13
C LEU A 65 -14.76 -13.69 -7.92
N VAL A 66 -15.14 -12.72 -8.75
CA VAL A 66 -14.68 -11.32 -8.63
C VAL A 66 -15.88 -10.43 -8.28
N VAL A 67 -15.77 -9.69 -7.19
CA VAL A 67 -16.85 -8.90 -6.60
C VAL A 67 -16.49 -7.42 -6.60
N GLY A 68 -17.51 -6.58 -6.76
CA GLY A 68 -17.46 -5.13 -6.62
C GLY A 68 -17.30 -4.37 -7.93
N GLY A 69 -17.25 -3.05 -7.80
CA GLY A 69 -17.17 -2.13 -8.94
C GLY A 69 -18.49 -1.93 -9.68
N GLU A 70 -18.41 -1.40 -10.88
CA GLU A 70 -19.55 -1.12 -11.76
C GLU A 70 -19.51 -2.02 -12.98
N GLY A 71 -20.64 -2.70 -13.28
CA GLY A 71 -20.79 -3.52 -14.47
C GLY A 71 -19.68 -4.56 -14.60
N GLU A 72 -19.08 -4.67 -15.79
CA GLU A 72 -18.05 -5.66 -16.10
C GLU A 72 -16.61 -5.21 -15.80
N LYS A 73 -16.39 -4.01 -15.23
CA LYS A 73 -15.06 -3.45 -15.08
C LYS A 73 -14.11 -4.34 -14.25
N CYS A 74 -14.57 -4.85 -13.11
CA CYS A 74 -13.75 -5.73 -12.28
C CYS A 74 -13.44 -7.06 -12.97
N ARG A 75 -14.38 -7.63 -13.75
CA ARG A 75 -14.14 -8.81 -14.59
C ARG A 75 -13.05 -8.52 -15.61
N GLN A 76 -13.16 -7.40 -16.35
CA GLN A 76 -12.17 -7.00 -17.35
C GLN A 76 -10.77 -6.80 -16.74
N VAL A 77 -10.69 -6.21 -15.56
CA VAL A 77 -9.42 -6.08 -14.81
C VAL A 77 -8.84 -7.44 -14.49
N ALA A 78 -9.65 -8.35 -13.95
CA ALA A 78 -9.20 -9.70 -13.58
C ALA A 78 -8.74 -10.51 -14.80
N GLU A 79 -9.49 -10.49 -15.89
CA GLU A 79 -9.11 -11.12 -17.15
C GLU A 79 -7.82 -10.50 -17.71
N GLY A 80 -7.67 -9.18 -17.62
CA GLY A 80 -6.44 -8.46 -18.00
C GLY A 80 -5.23 -8.82 -17.13
N TYR A 81 -5.42 -9.27 -15.91
CA TYR A 81 -4.38 -9.80 -15.03
C TYR A 81 -3.98 -11.26 -15.36
N GLY A 82 -4.76 -11.93 -16.22
CA GLY A 82 -4.52 -13.30 -16.65
C GLY A 82 -5.31 -14.36 -15.88
N PHE A 83 -6.32 -13.97 -15.06
CA PHE A 83 -7.29 -14.93 -14.55
C PHE A 83 -8.07 -15.54 -15.71
N LYS A 84 -8.13 -16.85 -15.79
CA LYS A 84 -8.62 -17.56 -16.99
C LYS A 84 -10.13 -17.64 -17.03
N ASP A 85 -10.75 -17.78 -15.88
CA ASP A 85 -12.18 -18.02 -15.75
C ASP A 85 -12.77 -17.17 -14.61
N VAL A 86 -13.33 -16.01 -14.99
CA VAL A 86 -13.83 -15.00 -14.05
C VAL A 86 -15.35 -15.05 -13.97
N VAL A 87 -15.86 -15.35 -12.79
CA VAL A 87 -17.26 -15.34 -12.41
C VAL A 87 -17.58 -14.03 -11.68
N THR A 88 -18.76 -13.48 -11.89
CA THR A 88 -19.29 -12.33 -11.12
C THR A 88 -20.57 -12.70 -10.38
N PRO A 89 -21.00 -11.92 -9.38
CA PRO A 89 -22.30 -12.12 -8.74
C PRO A 89 -23.47 -12.17 -9.73
N GLY A 90 -23.39 -11.35 -10.80
CA GLY A 90 -24.41 -11.35 -11.86
C GLY A 90 -24.59 -12.70 -12.56
N ASP A 91 -23.49 -13.42 -12.83
CA ASP A 91 -23.54 -14.77 -13.44
C ASP A 91 -24.30 -15.75 -12.55
N ILE A 92 -24.03 -15.69 -11.23
CA ILE A 92 -24.66 -16.57 -10.22
C ILE A 92 -26.15 -16.27 -10.09
N ILE A 93 -26.52 -14.99 -10.04
CA ILE A 93 -27.91 -14.55 -9.94
C ILE A 93 -28.71 -14.91 -11.22
N LYS A 94 -28.05 -14.82 -12.39
CA LYS A 94 -28.66 -15.19 -13.68
C LYS A 94 -29.00 -16.68 -13.75
N ASP A 95 -28.08 -17.53 -13.23
CA ASP A 95 -28.31 -18.99 -13.17
C ASP A 95 -29.41 -19.35 -12.16
N ASN A 96 -29.36 -18.75 -10.97
CA ASN A 96 -30.34 -18.97 -9.92
C ASN A 96 -30.71 -17.64 -9.20
N PRO A 97 -31.83 -17.01 -9.62
CA PRO A 97 -32.31 -15.76 -8.99
C PRO A 97 -32.65 -15.89 -7.49
N ASP A 98 -32.98 -17.10 -7.02
CA ASP A 98 -33.29 -17.33 -5.60
C ASP A 98 -32.06 -17.18 -4.69
N THR A 99 -30.86 -17.15 -5.25
CA THR A 99 -29.63 -16.85 -4.50
C THR A 99 -29.70 -15.48 -3.80
N THR A 100 -30.35 -14.51 -4.42
CA THR A 100 -30.58 -13.17 -3.87
C THR A 100 -32.04 -12.74 -4.05
N PRO A 101 -32.98 -13.29 -3.26
CA PRO A 101 -34.40 -13.25 -3.55
C PRO A 101 -35.04 -11.85 -3.59
N PHE A 102 -34.39 -10.86 -3.00
CA PHE A 102 -34.85 -9.46 -2.97
C PHE A 102 -34.20 -8.58 -4.04
N ARG A 103 -33.24 -9.12 -4.83
CA ARG A 103 -32.53 -8.40 -5.89
C ARG A 103 -32.93 -8.98 -7.26
N LYS A 104 -33.09 -8.06 -8.22
CA LYS A 104 -33.24 -8.42 -9.64
C LYS A 104 -32.08 -7.77 -10.40
N LEU A 105 -31.54 -8.50 -11.37
CA LEU A 105 -30.58 -7.93 -12.31
C LEU A 105 -31.26 -6.85 -13.16
N THR A 106 -30.58 -5.76 -13.41
CA THR A 106 -30.97 -4.81 -14.46
C THR A 106 -30.77 -5.46 -15.83
N ASP A 107 -31.37 -4.89 -16.88
CA ASP A 107 -31.21 -5.38 -18.25
C ASP A 107 -29.73 -5.40 -18.69
N GLU A 108 -28.95 -4.41 -18.27
CA GLU A 108 -27.52 -4.34 -18.53
C GLU A 108 -26.75 -5.44 -17.80
N GLU A 109 -27.00 -5.64 -16.52
CA GLU A 109 -26.39 -6.72 -15.74
C GLU A 109 -26.74 -8.09 -16.31
N ALA A 110 -28.00 -8.32 -16.65
CA ALA A 110 -28.46 -9.60 -17.24
C ALA A 110 -27.80 -9.88 -18.60
N LYS A 111 -27.59 -8.82 -19.42
CA LYS A 111 -26.89 -8.92 -20.70
C LYS A 111 -25.40 -9.24 -20.53
N ASN A 112 -24.75 -8.66 -19.54
CA ASN A 112 -23.35 -8.84 -19.26
C ASN A 112 -23.05 -10.15 -18.51
N SER A 113 -24.03 -10.70 -17.80
CA SER A 113 -23.91 -11.95 -17.05
C SER A 113 -23.80 -13.14 -18.00
N ARG A 114 -22.85 -14.03 -17.71
CA ARG A 114 -22.54 -15.23 -18.52
C ARG A 114 -23.33 -16.43 -18.00
N GLU A 115 -23.89 -17.23 -18.92
CA GLU A 115 -24.57 -18.47 -18.56
C GLU A 115 -23.56 -19.54 -18.15
N ARG A 116 -23.88 -20.27 -17.07
CA ARG A 116 -22.97 -21.28 -16.52
C ARG A 116 -23.72 -22.26 -15.65
N ASN A 117 -23.26 -23.50 -15.61
CA ASN A 117 -23.76 -24.52 -14.67
C ASN A 117 -22.97 -24.45 -13.34
N PHE A 118 -23.48 -23.73 -12.37
CA PHE A 118 -22.82 -23.58 -11.07
C PHE A 118 -22.85 -24.83 -10.19
N LYS A 119 -23.65 -25.83 -10.51
CA LYS A 119 -23.61 -27.14 -9.83
C LYS A 119 -22.33 -27.91 -10.12
N GLU A 120 -21.71 -27.67 -11.28
CA GLU A 120 -20.47 -28.31 -11.74
C GLU A 120 -19.27 -27.35 -11.74
N THR A 121 -19.49 -26.07 -11.52
CA THR A 121 -18.43 -25.06 -11.51
C THR A 121 -17.86 -24.89 -10.10
N LYS A 122 -16.61 -25.26 -9.91
CA LYS A 122 -15.86 -25.02 -8.67
C LYS A 122 -15.32 -23.61 -8.65
N ILE A 123 -15.66 -22.81 -7.67
CA ILE A 123 -15.01 -21.52 -7.39
C ILE A 123 -13.81 -21.75 -6.48
N GLU A 124 -12.61 -21.45 -6.97
CA GLU A 124 -11.34 -21.74 -6.27
C GLU A 124 -10.91 -20.61 -5.33
N ALA A 125 -11.31 -19.37 -5.61
CA ALA A 125 -11.03 -18.21 -4.76
C ALA A 125 -12.07 -17.10 -4.99
N ILE A 126 -12.23 -16.24 -3.98
CA ILE A 126 -13.07 -15.05 -4.03
C ILE A 126 -12.17 -13.80 -3.93
N PHE A 127 -12.33 -12.89 -4.88
CA PHE A 127 -11.59 -11.63 -4.91
C PHE A 127 -12.55 -10.44 -4.89
N VAL A 128 -12.48 -9.62 -3.85
CA VAL A 128 -13.20 -8.35 -3.78
C VAL A 128 -12.27 -7.26 -4.31
N PHE A 129 -12.45 -6.87 -5.58
CA PHE A 129 -11.56 -5.95 -6.30
C PHE A 129 -11.87 -4.49 -6.05
N ALA A 130 -13.14 -4.19 -5.77
CA ALA A 130 -13.60 -2.84 -5.49
C ALA A 130 -14.79 -2.87 -4.53
N ASP A 131 -15.19 -1.70 -4.04
CA ASP A 131 -16.37 -1.58 -3.19
C ASP A 131 -17.60 -2.15 -3.88
N SER A 132 -18.34 -2.99 -3.14
CA SER A 132 -19.60 -3.58 -3.58
C SER A 132 -20.66 -2.50 -3.84
N ARG A 133 -21.46 -2.68 -4.87
CA ARG A 133 -22.65 -1.87 -5.19
C ARG A 133 -23.95 -2.50 -4.69
N ASP A 134 -23.87 -3.75 -4.25
CA ASP A 134 -24.98 -4.49 -3.64
C ASP A 134 -24.48 -5.33 -2.46
N TRP A 135 -24.39 -4.70 -1.30
CA TRP A 135 -23.87 -5.36 -0.10
C TRP A 135 -24.68 -6.59 0.29
N ALA A 136 -25.99 -6.57 0.14
CA ALA A 136 -26.84 -7.70 0.55
C ALA A 136 -26.60 -8.92 -0.34
N GLY A 137 -26.64 -8.73 -1.66
CA GLY A 137 -26.45 -9.82 -2.62
C GLY A 137 -25.02 -10.34 -2.64
N ASP A 138 -24.03 -9.45 -2.67
CA ASP A 138 -22.64 -9.84 -2.69
C ASP A 138 -22.23 -10.59 -1.41
N GLN A 139 -22.70 -10.13 -0.23
CA GLN A 139 -22.44 -10.82 1.03
C GLN A 139 -23.11 -12.20 1.08
N GLN A 140 -24.35 -12.34 0.59
CA GLN A 140 -25.02 -13.63 0.54
C GLN A 140 -24.23 -14.63 -0.31
N ILE A 141 -23.84 -14.23 -1.52
CA ILE A 141 -23.08 -15.08 -2.44
C ILE A 141 -21.69 -15.47 -1.86
N ILE A 142 -21.00 -14.50 -1.28
CA ILE A 142 -19.70 -14.75 -0.62
C ILE A 142 -19.86 -15.72 0.54
N LEU A 143 -20.88 -15.54 1.40
CA LEU A 143 -21.13 -16.43 2.54
C LEU A 143 -21.51 -17.84 2.10
N ASP A 144 -22.35 -17.99 1.08
CA ASP A 144 -22.73 -19.30 0.54
C ASP A 144 -21.47 -20.06 0.06
N LEU A 145 -20.57 -19.39 -0.65
CA LEU A 145 -19.30 -19.98 -1.10
C LEU A 145 -18.37 -20.31 0.07
N LEU A 146 -18.20 -19.42 1.04
CA LEU A 146 -17.35 -19.65 2.20
C LEU A 146 -17.83 -20.84 3.06
N MET A 147 -19.12 -21.09 3.08
CA MET A 147 -19.73 -22.23 3.79
C MET A 147 -19.92 -23.46 2.90
N SER A 148 -19.56 -23.40 1.62
CA SER A 148 -19.76 -24.47 0.65
C SER A 148 -18.82 -25.64 0.86
N LYS A 149 -19.19 -26.79 0.29
CA LYS A 149 -18.30 -27.95 0.18
C LYS A 149 -17.41 -27.80 -1.04
N GLY A 150 -16.15 -27.44 -0.79
CA GLY A 150 -15.11 -27.39 -1.82
C GLY A 150 -15.28 -26.29 -2.89
N GLY A 151 -16.08 -25.22 -2.63
CA GLY A 151 -16.29 -24.13 -3.56
C GLY A 151 -17.43 -24.33 -4.57
N TYR A 152 -18.32 -25.31 -4.34
CA TYR A 152 -19.49 -25.56 -5.19
C TYR A 152 -20.73 -24.89 -4.61
N LEU A 153 -21.37 -23.99 -5.36
CA LEU A 153 -22.63 -23.36 -4.96
C LEU A 153 -23.75 -24.37 -4.75
N GLY A 154 -24.68 -24.06 -3.81
CA GLY A 154 -25.77 -24.93 -3.44
C GLY A 154 -25.34 -26.13 -2.57
N THR A 155 -24.09 -26.21 -2.15
CA THR A 155 -23.59 -27.23 -1.20
C THR A 155 -23.27 -26.58 0.15
N ARG A 156 -23.17 -27.40 1.20
CA ARG A 156 -22.80 -26.94 2.54
C ARG A 156 -21.77 -27.88 3.16
N SER A 157 -20.66 -27.32 3.62
CA SER A 157 -19.64 -28.05 4.39
C SER A 157 -20.15 -28.32 5.82
N GLU A 158 -19.89 -29.49 6.36
CA GLU A 158 -20.21 -29.83 7.76
C GLU A 158 -19.27 -29.09 8.73
N THR A 159 -18.05 -28.86 8.32
CA THR A 159 -16.99 -28.27 9.13
C THR A 159 -16.75 -26.79 8.86
N PHE A 160 -17.33 -26.24 7.78
CA PHE A 160 -17.16 -24.85 7.32
C PHE A 160 -15.69 -24.43 7.05
N ASP A 161 -14.83 -25.37 6.66
CA ASP A 161 -13.42 -25.15 6.35
C ASP A 161 -13.03 -25.55 4.93
N GLU A 162 -14.00 -25.98 4.13
CA GLU A 162 -13.80 -26.44 2.76
C GLU A 162 -14.05 -25.32 1.71
N GLY A 163 -14.59 -24.18 2.13
CA GLY A 163 -14.88 -23.04 1.24
C GLY A 163 -13.62 -22.41 0.65
N PRO A 164 -13.75 -21.68 -0.47
CA PRO A 164 -12.64 -21.01 -1.10
C PRO A 164 -12.08 -19.87 -0.23
N PRO A 165 -10.78 -19.55 -0.34
CA PRO A 165 -10.22 -18.39 0.33
C PRO A 165 -10.81 -17.08 -0.23
N VAL A 166 -10.88 -16.03 0.63
CA VAL A 166 -11.39 -14.72 0.25
C VAL A 166 -10.30 -13.64 0.43
N PHE A 167 -10.17 -12.82 -0.60
CA PHE A 167 -9.16 -11.77 -0.70
C PHE A 167 -9.82 -10.41 -0.94
N PHE A 168 -9.40 -9.39 -0.18
CA PHE A 168 -9.88 -8.03 -0.30
C PHE A 168 -8.76 -7.12 -0.82
N SER A 169 -9.03 -6.28 -1.80
CA SER A 169 -8.01 -5.40 -2.39
C SER A 169 -7.52 -4.30 -1.44
N HIS A 170 -8.31 -3.97 -0.42
CA HIS A 170 -7.88 -3.09 0.68
C HIS A 170 -8.73 -3.31 1.92
N ASN A 171 -8.40 -2.60 3.01
CA ASN A 171 -9.07 -2.75 4.30
C ASN A 171 -9.53 -1.41 4.90
N ASP A 172 -9.71 -0.38 4.09
CA ASP A 172 -10.23 0.90 4.58
C ASP A 172 -11.69 0.73 5.01
N VAL A 173 -11.94 0.94 6.30
CA VAL A 173 -13.31 0.85 6.86
C VAL A 173 -14.16 2.01 6.39
N VAL A 174 -13.53 3.19 6.27
CA VAL A 174 -14.16 4.40 5.77
C VAL A 174 -13.25 5.09 4.75
N TRP A 175 -13.87 5.87 3.87
CA TRP A 175 -13.16 6.69 2.88
C TRP A 175 -13.85 8.03 2.71
N SER A 176 -13.11 9.03 2.20
CA SER A 176 -13.62 10.38 1.94
C SER A 176 -14.16 10.50 0.52
N ALA A 177 -15.36 11.04 0.39
CA ALA A 177 -16.03 11.34 -0.87
C ALA A 177 -16.44 12.82 -0.89
N SER A 178 -17.33 13.21 -1.79
CA SER A 178 -17.90 14.57 -1.85
C SER A 178 -18.88 14.91 -0.72
N HIS A 179 -19.21 13.93 0.12
CA HIS A 179 -20.06 14.11 1.30
C HIS A 179 -19.22 14.59 2.49
N ASP A 180 -19.78 15.45 3.35
CA ASP A 180 -19.08 16.02 4.52
C ASP A 180 -18.60 14.96 5.52
N LEU A 181 -19.31 13.84 5.62
CA LEU A 181 -18.92 12.69 6.45
C LEU A 181 -18.33 11.57 5.58
N THR A 182 -17.44 10.77 6.15
CA THR A 182 -16.86 9.60 5.50
C THR A 182 -17.92 8.54 5.13
N ARG A 183 -17.66 7.77 4.10
CA ARG A 183 -18.51 6.67 3.64
C ARG A 183 -17.89 5.32 3.98
N LEU A 184 -18.73 4.28 4.14
CA LEU A 184 -18.27 2.92 4.38
C LEU A 184 -17.51 2.40 3.17
N GLY A 185 -16.38 1.75 3.42
CA GLY A 185 -15.53 1.14 2.42
C GLY A 185 -15.49 -0.38 2.53
N MET A 186 -14.61 -0.98 1.74
CA MET A 186 -14.43 -2.43 1.67
C MET A 186 -14.06 -3.06 3.02
N GLY A 187 -13.30 -2.38 3.86
CA GLY A 187 -13.00 -2.85 5.21
C GLY A 187 -14.25 -3.04 6.07
N ALA A 188 -15.28 -2.20 5.90
CA ALA A 188 -16.55 -2.37 6.57
C ALA A 188 -17.33 -3.59 6.03
N LEU A 189 -17.32 -3.83 4.72
CA LEU A 189 -17.87 -5.03 4.10
C LEU A 189 -17.20 -6.30 4.66
N ARG A 190 -15.86 -6.28 4.74
CA ARG A 190 -15.07 -7.39 5.31
C ARG A 190 -15.46 -7.69 6.75
N LEU A 191 -15.50 -6.67 7.62
CA LEU A 191 -15.92 -6.81 9.02
C LEU A 191 -17.34 -7.38 9.15
N SER A 192 -18.24 -6.94 8.28
CA SER A 192 -19.63 -7.45 8.21
C SER A 192 -19.66 -8.94 7.85
N LEU A 193 -18.88 -9.36 6.84
CA LEU A 193 -18.75 -10.77 6.46
C LEU A 193 -18.17 -11.63 7.58
N GLU A 194 -17.11 -11.17 8.23
CA GLU A 194 -16.48 -11.87 9.37
C GLU A 194 -17.48 -12.06 10.52
N ALA A 195 -18.26 -11.01 10.86
CA ALA A 195 -19.25 -11.06 11.91
C ALA A 195 -20.42 -12.01 11.56
N MET A 196 -20.93 -11.97 10.33
CA MET A 196 -22.02 -12.86 9.87
C MET A 196 -21.55 -14.30 9.78
N TYR A 197 -20.37 -14.56 9.25
CA TYR A 197 -19.80 -15.91 9.20
C TYR A 197 -19.68 -16.52 10.60
N LYS A 198 -19.17 -15.75 11.55
CA LYS A 198 -19.08 -16.17 12.96
C LYS A 198 -20.47 -16.42 13.58
N ALA A 199 -21.44 -15.56 13.31
CA ALA A 199 -22.80 -15.70 13.84
C ALA A 199 -23.49 -16.97 13.29
N VAL A 200 -23.26 -17.33 12.02
CA VAL A 200 -23.90 -18.49 11.37
C VAL A 200 -23.17 -19.80 11.67
N THR A 201 -21.83 -19.78 11.74
CA THR A 201 -21.02 -21.00 11.84
C THR A 201 -20.42 -21.24 13.23
N GLY A 202 -20.37 -20.21 14.08
CA GLY A 202 -19.64 -20.23 15.34
C GLY A 202 -18.11 -20.14 15.22
N LYS A 203 -17.58 -20.02 13.98
CA LYS A 203 -16.16 -20.00 13.68
C LYS A 203 -15.68 -18.63 13.21
N GLU A 204 -14.41 -18.32 13.45
CA GLU A 204 -13.79 -17.14 12.88
C GLU A 204 -13.50 -17.33 11.39
N LEU A 205 -13.75 -16.31 10.59
CA LEU A 205 -13.42 -16.30 9.17
C LEU A 205 -11.99 -15.81 8.94
N ASN A 206 -11.17 -16.62 8.27
CA ASN A 206 -9.84 -16.18 7.84
C ASN A 206 -9.96 -15.41 6.53
N THR A 207 -9.58 -14.14 6.55
CA THR A 207 -9.57 -13.27 5.38
C THR A 207 -8.17 -12.73 5.11
N THR A 208 -7.86 -12.47 3.85
CA THR A 208 -6.62 -11.79 3.47
C THR A 208 -6.94 -10.45 2.84
N ALA A 209 -6.37 -9.37 3.37
CA ALA A 209 -6.48 -8.04 2.77
C ALA A 209 -5.15 -7.60 2.20
N PHE A 210 -5.20 -7.02 1.01
CA PHE A 210 -4.14 -6.26 0.38
C PHE A 210 -4.30 -4.76 0.66
N GLY A 211 -3.58 -3.93 -0.08
CA GLY A 211 -3.64 -2.48 0.09
C GLY A 211 -2.90 -2.00 1.35
N LYS A 212 -2.84 -0.68 1.51
CA LYS A 212 -2.30 -0.07 2.74
C LYS A 212 -3.23 -0.38 3.92
N PRO A 213 -2.71 -0.67 5.12
CA PRO A 213 -1.33 -0.60 5.60
C PRO A 213 -0.52 -1.89 5.45
N GLN A 214 -0.94 -2.87 4.64
CA GLN A 214 -0.29 -4.17 4.55
C GLN A 214 1.15 -4.07 4.03
N ILE A 215 2.09 -4.71 4.70
CA ILE A 215 3.53 -4.69 4.38
C ILE A 215 3.81 -5.11 2.93
N GLY A 216 3.12 -6.15 2.42
CA GLY A 216 3.26 -6.61 1.04
C GLY A 216 2.97 -5.52 -0.01
N THR A 217 2.08 -4.58 0.30
CA THR A 217 1.77 -3.44 -0.57
C THR A 217 2.95 -2.47 -0.66
N PHE A 218 3.61 -2.19 0.45
CA PHE A 218 4.82 -1.34 0.47
C PHE A 218 6.02 -2.03 -0.18
N GLN A 219 6.18 -3.33 0.00
CA GLN A 219 7.17 -4.12 -0.73
C GLN A 219 6.95 -4.08 -2.24
N PHE A 220 5.70 -4.22 -2.68
CA PHE A 220 5.35 -4.09 -4.10
C PHE A 220 5.64 -2.67 -4.60
N ALA A 221 5.28 -1.63 -3.83
CA ALA A 221 5.56 -0.23 -4.15
C ALA A 221 7.07 0.05 -4.26
N THR A 222 7.89 -0.53 -3.37
CA THR A 222 9.35 -0.43 -3.43
C THR A 222 9.89 -0.97 -4.75
N ARG A 223 9.47 -2.18 -5.14
CA ARG A 223 9.91 -2.80 -6.41
C ARG A 223 9.47 -1.96 -7.62
N LEU A 224 8.23 -1.44 -7.60
CA LEU A 224 7.73 -0.58 -8.68
C LEU A 224 8.51 0.73 -8.78
N LEU A 225 8.70 1.42 -7.64
CA LEU A 225 9.46 2.67 -7.59
C LEU A 225 10.90 2.48 -8.09
N GLN A 226 11.56 1.40 -7.67
CA GLN A 226 12.92 1.06 -8.12
C GLN A 226 12.97 0.85 -9.64
N ARG A 227 12.03 0.08 -10.19
CA ARG A 227 11.92 -0.12 -11.64
C ARG A 227 11.67 1.21 -12.35
N TRP A 228 10.71 2.00 -11.87
CA TRP A 228 10.38 3.30 -12.45
C TRP A 228 11.59 4.26 -12.45
N ARG A 229 12.34 4.31 -11.36
CA ARG A 229 13.59 5.11 -11.27
C ARG A 229 14.62 4.67 -12.31
N LYS A 230 14.81 3.36 -12.47
CA LYS A 230 15.74 2.81 -13.45
C LYS A 230 15.31 3.13 -14.89
N ASP A 231 14.05 2.84 -15.21
CA ASP A 231 13.54 2.92 -16.59
C ASP A 231 13.40 4.37 -17.08
N THR A 232 13.05 5.31 -16.21
CA THR A 232 12.74 6.70 -16.60
C THR A 232 13.83 7.72 -16.24
N HIS A 233 14.65 7.44 -15.23
CA HIS A 233 15.65 8.37 -14.74
C HIS A 233 17.08 7.80 -14.84
N GLY A 234 17.25 6.53 -15.26
CA GLY A 234 18.56 5.86 -15.31
C GLY A 234 19.18 5.63 -13.93
N ILE A 235 18.41 5.69 -12.85
CA ILE A 235 18.90 5.56 -11.46
C ILE A 235 18.69 4.13 -11.00
N ASP A 236 19.76 3.34 -10.88
CA ASP A 236 19.73 1.94 -10.44
C ASP A 236 19.92 1.79 -8.92
N ALA A 237 20.60 2.73 -8.27
CA ALA A 237 20.80 2.70 -6.82
C ALA A 237 19.45 2.86 -6.07
N PRO A 238 19.19 2.11 -4.98
CA PRO A 238 17.99 2.28 -4.17
C PRO A 238 17.95 3.71 -3.57
N PRO A 239 16.75 4.28 -3.33
CA PRO A 239 16.64 5.56 -2.66
C PRO A 239 17.04 5.41 -1.19
N GLU A 240 17.76 6.37 -0.62
CA GLU A 240 18.04 6.40 0.81
C GLU A 240 16.76 6.71 1.61
N THR A 241 15.98 7.67 1.14
CA THR A 241 14.69 8.03 1.74
C THR A 241 13.58 7.94 0.71
N VAL A 242 12.46 7.31 1.10
CA VAL A 242 11.19 7.34 0.40
C VAL A 242 10.20 8.16 1.23
N TYR A 243 9.70 9.26 0.66
CA TYR A 243 8.67 10.09 1.26
C TYR A 243 7.31 9.56 0.88
N PHE A 244 6.53 9.14 1.87
CA PHE A 244 5.17 8.71 1.67
C PHE A 244 4.21 9.81 2.12
N VAL A 245 3.41 10.32 1.19
CA VAL A 245 2.44 11.39 1.43
C VAL A 245 1.03 10.80 1.38
N GLY A 246 0.26 10.96 2.45
CA GLY A 246 -1.11 10.46 2.52
C GLY A 246 -1.97 11.20 3.53
N ASP A 247 -3.27 10.96 3.47
CA ASP A 247 -4.30 11.64 4.27
C ASP A 247 -4.98 10.74 5.30
N THR A 248 -4.66 9.44 5.30
CA THR A 248 -5.32 8.46 6.18
C THR A 248 -4.34 7.90 7.21
N PRO A 249 -4.43 8.32 8.49
CA PRO A 249 -3.54 7.84 9.54
C PRO A 249 -3.48 6.32 9.68
N GLU A 250 -4.62 5.62 9.55
CA GLU A 250 -4.76 4.18 9.75
C GLU A 250 -4.16 3.35 8.61
N SER A 251 -4.15 3.84 7.39
CA SER A 251 -3.60 3.12 6.24
C SER A 251 -2.26 3.68 5.77
N ASP A 252 -2.16 5.00 5.55
CA ASP A 252 -0.97 5.64 4.99
C ASP A 252 0.16 5.75 6.01
N ILE A 253 -0.14 6.38 7.14
CA ILE A 253 0.89 6.70 8.15
C ILE A 253 1.30 5.44 8.91
N ARG A 254 0.31 4.65 9.38
CA ARG A 254 0.58 3.37 10.03
C ARG A 254 1.40 2.46 9.14
N GLY A 255 0.97 2.25 7.90
CA GLY A 255 1.64 1.35 6.97
C GLY A 255 3.08 1.77 6.67
N THR A 256 3.31 3.07 6.44
CA THR A 256 4.65 3.63 6.24
C THR A 256 5.53 3.44 7.47
N ASN A 257 5.01 3.74 8.67
CA ASN A 257 5.78 3.63 9.90
C ASN A 257 6.12 2.17 10.24
N GLU A 258 5.19 1.23 10.00
CA GLU A 258 5.43 -0.19 10.23
C GLU A 258 6.41 -0.76 9.21
N PHE A 259 6.26 -0.41 7.94
CA PHE A 259 7.19 -0.84 6.90
C PHE A 259 8.61 -0.29 7.13
N ASN A 260 8.75 0.96 7.58
CA ASN A 260 10.04 1.56 7.89
C ASN A 260 10.86 0.79 8.93
N LYS A 261 10.22 0.00 9.80
CA LYS A 261 10.94 -0.79 10.83
C LYS A 261 11.73 -1.97 10.24
N GLN A 262 11.39 -2.41 9.03
CA GLN A 262 11.99 -3.57 8.37
C GLN A 262 12.54 -3.25 6.97
N ALA A 263 12.36 -2.03 6.48
CA ALA A 263 12.86 -1.60 5.19
C ALA A 263 14.39 -1.36 5.27
N GLU A 264 15.09 -1.64 4.18
CA GLU A 264 16.53 -1.36 4.05
C GLU A 264 16.83 0.14 3.95
N ASN A 265 15.85 0.92 3.51
CA ASN A 265 15.91 2.37 3.36
C ASN A 265 14.93 3.07 4.30
N THR A 266 15.08 4.38 4.47
CA THR A 266 14.18 5.18 5.31
C THR A 266 12.84 5.43 4.60
N TRP A 267 11.72 5.08 5.23
CA TRP A 267 10.39 5.47 4.83
C TRP A 267 9.86 6.57 5.75
N TYR A 268 9.68 7.76 5.17
CA TYR A 268 9.31 8.97 5.89
C TYR A 268 7.84 9.32 5.64
N SER A 269 6.99 9.20 6.67
CA SER A 269 5.56 9.45 6.57
C SER A 269 5.21 10.93 6.71
N ILE A 270 4.44 11.48 5.76
CA ILE A 270 3.92 12.84 5.78
C ILE A 270 2.39 12.77 5.71
N LEU A 271 1.73 13.29 6.75
CA LEU A 271 0.28 13.42 6.80
C LEU A 271 -0.15 14.78 6.22
N VAL A 272 -1.11 14.75 5.30
CA VAL A 272 -1.75 15.97 4.78
C VAL A 272 -3.11 16.18 5.42
N ARG A 273 -3.47 17.46 5.68
CA ARG A 273 -4.76 17.85 6.29
C ARG A 273 -5.92 17.91 5.30
N THR A 274 -5.76 17.27 4.14
CA THR A 274 -6.80 17.17 3.11
C THR A 274 -7.30 15.72 3.04
N GLY A 275 -8.59 15.51 2.74
CA GLY A 275 -9.13 14.16 2.58
C GLY A 275 -9.73 13.58 3.87
N VAL A 276 -9.24 12.41 4.33
CA VAL A 276 -9.83 11.69 5.48
C VAL A 276 -9.47 12.31 6.81
N PHE A 277 -8.22 12.78 6.95
CA PHE A 277 -7.78 13.39 8.21
C PHE A 277 -8.45 14.75 8.43
N GLN A 278 -9.12 14.88 9.57
CA GLN A 278 -9.84 16.10 9.94
C GLN A 278 -9.04 16.94 10.94
N GLU A 279 -9.05 18.26 10.73
CA GLU A 279 -8.43 19.23 11.62
C GLU A 279 -9.04 19.16 13.03
N GLY A 280 -8.20 19.38 14.05
CA GLY A 280 -8.63 19.31 15.46
C GLY A 280 -8.62 17.92 16.06
N THR A 281 -8.27 16.86 15.29
CA THR A 281 -8.08 15.50 15.80
C THR A 281 -6.59 15.18 15.96
N THR A 282 -6.27 14.27 16.89
CA THR A 282 -4.93 13.74 17.04
C THR A 282 -4.84 12.41 16.27
N PRO A 283 -3.91 12.28 15.29
CA PRO A 283 -3.80 11.03 14.55
C PRO A 283 -3.37 9.89 15.47
N LYS A 284 -4.06 8.76 15.40
CA LYS A 284 -3.75 7.55 16.19
C LYS A 284 -2.33 7.02 15.92
N PHE A 285 -1.85 7.22 14.70
CA PHE A 285 -0.49 6.86 14.28
C PHE A 285 0.27 8.14 13.96
N PRO A 286 1.32 8.48 14.75
CA PRO A 286 2.03 9.75 14.59
C PRO A 286 2.83 9.75 13.28
N PRO A 287 2.62 10.74 12.38
CA PRO A 287 3.45 10.95 11.21
C PRO A 287 4.81 11.54 11.60
N LYS A 288 5.78 11.48 10.69
CA LYS A 288 7.06 12.20 10.83
C LYS A 288 6.91 13.69 10.58
N ALA A 289 5.95 14.09 9.72
CA ALA A 289 5.56 15.48 9.50
C ALA A 289 4.05 15.55 9.21
N THR A 290 3.44 16.69 9.55
CA THR A 290 2.06 17.03 9.16
C THR A 290 2.07 18.38 8.49
N VAL A 291 1.45 18.45 7.29
CA VAL A 291 1.41 19.64 6.45
C VAL A 291 -0.01 19.86 5.91
N ASP A 292 -0.26 21.03 5.33
CA ASP A 292 -1.64 21.37 4.93
C ASP A 292 -2.07 20.64 3.65
N ASN A 293 -1.15 20.40 2.72
CA ASN A 293 -1.47 19.81 1.42
C ASN A 293 -0.26 19.09 0.79
N VAL A 294 -0.47 18.46 -0.36
CA VAL A 294 0.56 17.68 -1.06
C VAL A 294 1.74 18.54 -1.55
N LEU A 295 1.51 19.82 -1.92
CA LEU A 295 2.60 20.70 -2.34
C LEU A 295 3.55 20.95 -1.17
N ASP A 296 3.03 21.26 0.00
CA ASP A 296 3.83 21.48 1.20
C ASP A 296 4.57 20.20 1.60
N ALA A 297 3.97 19.02 1.40
CA ALA A 297 4.65 17.75 1.63
C ALA A 297 5.84 17.53 0.70
N VAL A 298 5.69 17.84 -0.58
CA VAL A 298 6.77 17.74 -1.57
C VAL A 298 7.90 18.73 -1.23
N MET A 299 7.56 19.98 -0.93
CA MET A 299 8.55 21.00 -0.54
C MET A 299 9.29 20.60 0.73
N HIS A 300 8.58 20.10 1.76
CA HIS A 300 9.19 19.57 2.97
C HIS A 300 10.21 18.46 2.69
N GLY A 301 9.90 17.53 1.79
CA GLY A 301 10.82 16.47 1.39
C GLY A 301 12.08 17.02 0.69
N ILE A 302 11.90 17.94 -0.24
CA ILE A 302 13.01 18.58 -0.99
C ILE A 302 13.94 19.36 -0.03
N GLU A 303 13.37 20.20 0.81
CA GLU A 303 14.12 21.00 1.78
C GLU A 303 14.91 20.11 2.75
N ARG A 304 14.28 19.02 3.22
CA ARG A 304 14.94 18.08 4.13
C ARG A 304 16.15 17.41 3.47
N GLU A 305 16.06 17.00 2.21
CA GLU A 305 17.18 16.40 1.49
C GLU A 305 18.28 17.43 1.17
N GLN A 306 17.94 18.66 0.83
CA GLN A 306 18.90 19.73 0.63
C GLN A 306 19.69 20.05 1.92
N HIS A 307 19.00 20.12 3.05
CA HIS A 307 19.66 20.32 4.35
C HIS A 307 20.57 19.16 4.74
N ARG A 308 20.19 17.92 4.39
CA ARG A 308 21.02 16.74 4.63
C ARG A 308 22.29 16.79 3.79
N ALA A 309 22.17 17.01 2.50
CA ALA A 309 23.32 17.12 1.59
C ALA A 309 24.28 18.22 2.03
N PHE A 310 23.77 19.39 2.43
CA PHE A 310 24.58 20.48 2.93
C PHE A 310 25.37 20.13 4.21
N LYS A 311 24.76 19.41 5.14
CA LYS A 311 25.44 18.94 6.36
C LYS A 311 26.51 17.90 6.04
N GLU A 312 26.26 16.99 5.11
CA GLU A 312 27.26 16.01 4.67
C GLU A 312 28.45 16.67 4.03
N ASP A 313 28.23 17.67 3.17
CA ASP A 313 29.32 18.47 2.56
C ASP A 313 30.16 19.25 3.60
N LEU A 314 29.53 19.81 4.63
CA LEU A 314 30.21 20.48 5.72
C LEU A 314 31.05 19.51 6.53
N ASN A 315 30.55 18.35 6.89
CA ASN A 315 31.28 17.34 7.65
C ASN A 315 32.47 16.81 6.88
N ILE A 316 32.33 16.55 5.58
CA ILE A 316 33.46 16.16 4.70
C ILE A 316 34.55 17.27 4.66
N THR A 317 34.12 18.53 4.66
CA THR A 317 35.04 19.66 4.66
C THR A 317 35.80 19.77 5.99
N GLU A 318 35.13 19.58 7.11
CA GLU A 318 35.76 19.58 8.45
C GLU A 318 36.74 18.39 8.62
N GLU A 319 36.36 17.18 8.17
CA GLU A 319 37.26 16.02 8.19
C GLU A 319 38.49 16.20 7.33
N LYS A 320 38.37 16.81 6.14
CA LYS A 320 39.50 17.15 5.27
C LYS A 320 40.42 18.19 5.90
N LEU A 321 39.86 19.19 6.57
CA LEU A 321 40.64 20.21 7.29
C LEU A 321 41.39 19.63 8.49
N GLN A 322 40.76 18.74 9.25
CA GLN A 322 41.40 18.03 10.36
C GLN A 322 42.44 17.04 9.88
N GLY A 323 42.20 16.33 8.77
CA GLY A 323 43.15 15.40 8.16
C GLY A 323 44.38 16.11 7.58
N SER A 324 44.27 17.34 7.03
CA SER A 324 45.38 18.13 6.55
C SER A 324 46.20 18.74 7.68
N ALA A 325 45.57 19.06 8.82
CA ALA A 325 46.28 19.60 10.00
C ALA A 325 47.18 18.57 10.70
N ILE A 326 46.92 17.26 10.52
CA ILE A 326 47.75 16.17 11.07
C ILE A 326 48.96 15.86 10.16
N ALA A 327 48.93 16.24 8.89
CA ALA A 327 50.00 15.98 7.92
C ALA A 327 51.16 17.01 7.93
N ASP A 328 50.98 18.17 8.60
CA ASP A 328 51.95 19.27 8.63
C ASP A 328 52.74 19.39 9.96
N THR A 329 53.02 18.28 10.66
CA THR A 329 53.97 18.31 11.78
C THR A 329 55.36 17.92 11.24
N PRO A 330 56.34 18.85 11.13
CA PRO A 330 57.70 18.50 10.67
C PRO A 330 58.41 17.67 11.75
N ALA A 331 59.00 16.57 11.30
CA ALA A 331 59.90 15.75 12.09
C ALA A 331 61.08 16.59 12.60
N GLY A 332 61.00 17.00 13.85
CA GLY A 332 62.07 17.69 14.54
C GLY A 332 63.21 16.72 14.81
N SER A 333 64.40 17.11 14.32
CA SER A 333 65.70 16.51 14.43
C SER A 333 66.14 16.24 15.87
N GLY A 334 66.75 15.07 16.07
CA GLY A 334 67.31 14.64 17.32
C GLY A 334 68.46 15.47 17.82
N ALA A 335 68.56 15.61 19.12
CA ALA A 335 69.79 15.86 19.82
C ALA A 335 69.82 15.06 21.13
N GLN A 336 70.79 14.16 21.19
CA GLN A 336 71.22 13.44 22.40
C GLN A 336 71.83 14.39 23.43
N SER A 337 71.51 14.25 24.69
CA SER A 337 72.47 14.41 25.78
C SER A 337 72.13 13.66 27.03
N ARG A 338 73.16 13.11 27.60
CA ARG A 338 73.32 12.12 28.66
C ARG A 338 72.95 12.58 30.08
N ALA A 339 72.64 11.57 30.88
CA ALA A 339 73.00 11.34 32.31
C ALA A 339 72.34 12.26 33.37
N GLU A 340 71.74 11.76 34.35
CA GLU A 340 72.17 11.04 35.59
C GLU A 340 70.96 10.75 36.52
N SER A 341 70.97 9.58 37.09
CA SER A 341 70.19 9.25 38.31
C SER A 341 70.98 9.70 39.55
N PRO A 342 70.50 9.75 40.80
CA PRO A 342 69.61 8.77 41.43
C PRO A 342 68.73 9.29 42.61
N SER A 343 68.01 8.30 43.14
CA SER A 343 67.62 8.03 44.54
C SER A 343 66.26 8.47 45.11
N ARG A 344 65.57 7.46 45.48
CA ARG A 344 64.89 7.18 46.79
C ARG A 344 64.04 8.28 47.44
N ALA A 345 62.88 8.04 47.90
CA ALA A 345 62.39 7.03 48.83
C ALA A 345 60.88 7.21 49.10
N ASN A 346 60.21 6.08 49.34
CA ASN A 346 59.26 5.78 50.40
C ASN A 346 58.03 6.68 50.71
N GLY A 347 56.94 5.99 50.78
CA GLY A 347 56.01 6.02 51.88
C GLY A 347 54.55 6.09 51.46
N VAL A 348 53.86 5.02 51.39
CA VAL A 348 53.01 4.31 52.38
C VAL A 348 51.65 4.95 52.62
N ASN A 349 50.66 4.13 52.37
CA ASN A 349 49.29 3.99 52.98
C ASN A 349 48.32 5.17 52.85
N GLY A 350 47.06 4.96 52.64
CA GLY A 350 46.11 3.90 52.90
C GLY A 350 44.72 4.42 52.71
N THR A 351 43.92 3.49 52.37
CA THR A 351 42.48 3.29 52.69
C THR A 351 41.57 4.49 52.91
N ALA A 352 40.51 4.60 52.08
CA ALA A 352 39.14 4.24 52.42
C ALA A 352 38.31 4.28 51.15
#